data_84737bac4aab03320e7b206ee5ff767e
#
_entry.id   84737bac4aab03320e7b206ee5ff767e
#
_cell.length_a   1.000
_cell.length_b   1.000
_cell.length_c   1.000
_cell.angle_alpha   90.00
_cell.angle_beta   90.00
_cell.angle_gamma   90.00
#
_symmetry.space_group_name_H-M   'P 1'
#
loop_
_entity.id
_entity.type
_entity.pdbx_description
1 polymer ?
#
loop_
_entity_poly.entity_id
_entity_poly.type
_entity_poly.pdbx_seq_one_letter_code
_entity_poly.pdbx_strand_id
1 'polypeptide(L)'
;MNTIRRDDFIQSITDGFQFISYYHPTDYIKALSEAYEQEQSPAAKEAMAQILINSRMCAEGHRPICQDTGIAIVFINAGMDVRWDTNMSIEDMVNEGVRRAYTDKDNTLRASILADPDGARTNTGDNTPAVTHVQLVPGDKVEIIVAAKGGGSENKSKFAMLLPSDNVVDWVLDQVPTMGADWCPPGVLSLGIGGSPEKAMLMAKWAMMEPINMHELCLLYT
;
A
#
# COMPACT_ATOMS: atom_id res chain seq x y z
N MET A 1 25.44 -16.67 -7.00
CA MET A 1 25.25 -15.19 -7.04
C MET A 1 24.33 -14.90 -8.21
N ASN A 2 23.11 -14.50 -7.93
CA ASN A 2 22.12 -14.15 -8.94
C ASN A 2 22.37 -12.75 -9.47
N THR A 3 22.13 -12.56 -10.77
CA THR A 3 22.26 -11.24 -11.42
C THR A 3 20.87 -10.73 -11.74
N ILE A 4 20.54 -9.57 -11.22
CA ILE A 4 19.28 -8.84 -11.51
C ILE A 4 19.56 -7.88 -12.67
N ARG A 5 18.86 -8.11 -13.77
CA ARG A 5 18.96 -7.21 -14.94
C ARG A 5 18.06 -6.00 -14.72
N ARG A 6 18.55 -4.84 -15.10
CA ARG A 6 17.83 -3.57 -15.01
C ARG A 6 16.40 -3.67 -15.54
N ASP A 7 16.27 -4.14 -16.77
CA ASP A 7 14.99 -4.12 -17.48
C ASP A 7 13.98 -5.10 -16.87
N ASP A 8 14.44 -6.25 -16.37
CA ASP A 8 13.57 -7.21 -15.67
C ASP A 8 13.04 -6.62 -14.36
N PHE A 9 13.89 -5.91 -13.61
CA PHE A 9 13.49 -5.26 -12.37
C PHE A 9 12.46 -4.15 -12.63
N ILE A 10 12.72 -3.27 -13.60
CA ILE A 10 11.80 -2.20 -14.00
C ILE A 10 10.47 -2.79 -14.46
N GLN A 11 10.49 -3.85 -15.28
CA GLN A 11 9.27 -4.48 -15.76
C GLN A 11 8.48 -5.11 -14.62
N SER A 12 9.14 -5.75 -13.66
CA SER A 12 8.46 -6.31 -12.47
C SER A 12 7.72 -5.25 -11.66
N ILE A 13 8.30 -4.05 -11.51
CA ILE A 13 7.62 -2.91 -10.86
C ILE A 13 6.41 -2.46 -11.70
N THR A 14 6.59 -2.33 -13.02
CA THR A 14 5.52 -1.92 -13.94
C THR A 14 4.34 -2.89 -13.87
N ASP A 15 4.61 -4.18 -14.02
CA ASP A 15 3.60 -5.24 -13.98
C ASP A 15 2.90 -5.31 -12.62
N GLY A 16 3.68 -5.14 -11.53
CA GLY A 16 3.16 -5.12 -10.17
C GLY A 16 2.12 -4.01 -9.97
N PHE A 17 2.43 -2.77 -10.36
CA PHE A 17 1.48 -1.64 -10.22
C PHE A 17 0.28 -1.78 -11.15
N GLN A 18 0.44 -2.29 -12.36
CA GLN A 18 -0.67 -2.61 -13.24
C GLN A 18 -1.55 -3.69 -12.62
N PHE A 19 -0.97 -4.78 -12.12
CA PHE A 19 -1.71 -5.88 -11.51
C PHE A 19 -2.54 -5.44 -10.30
N ILE A 20 -1.95 -4.74 -9.35
CA ILE A 20 -2.67 -4.28 -8.14
C ILE A 20 -3.70 -3.19 -8.43
N SER A 21 -3.66 -2.58 -9.62
CA SER A 21 -4.65 -1.56 -9.99
C SER A 21 -6.04 -2.15 -10.23
N TYR A 22 -6.15 -3.43 -10.58
CA TYR A 22 -7.41 -4.09 -10.87
C TYR A 22 -7.64 -5.42 -10.12
N TYR A 23 -6.65 -5.91 -9.37
CA TYR A 23 -6.82 -7.09 -8.50
C TYR A 23 -6.61 -6.71 -7.03
N HIS A 24 -7.61 -6.97 -6.20
CA HIS A 24 -7.41 -7.01 -4.76
C HIS A 24 -6.72 -8.32 -4.34
N PRO A 25 -5.93 -8.32 -3.26
CA PRO A 25 -5.41 -9.54 -2.66
C PRO A 25 -6.57 -10.46 -2.21
N THR A 26 -6.36 -11.76 -2.34
CA THR A 26 -7.40 -12.76 -2.03
C THR A 26 -7.77 -12.81 -0.55
N ASP A 27 -6.83 -12.56 0.34
CA ASP A 27 -7.04 -12.44 1.79
C ASP A 27 -7.90 -11.24 2.14
N TYR A 28 -7.71 -10.09 1.47
CA TYR A 28 -8.59 -8.93 1.61
C TYR A 28 -10.03 -9.25 1.19
N ILE A 29 -10.22 -9.87 0.01
CA ILE A 29 -11.55 -10.26 -0.46
C ILE A 29 -12.23 -11.22 0.52
N LYS A 30 -11.48 -12.18 1.06
CA LYS A 30 -11.97 -13.11 2.06
C LYS A 30 -12.40 -12.38 3.32
N ALA A 31 -11.53 -11.53 3.89
CA ALA A 31 -11.83 -10.77 5.12
C ALA A 31 -13.05 -9.85 4.93
N LEU A 32 -13.15 -9.16 3.78
CA LEU A 32 -14.30 -8.31 3.47
C LEU A 32 -15.60 -9.11 3.31
N SER A 33 -15.53 -10.30 2.69
CA SER A 33 -16.70 -11.18 2.56
C SER A 33 -17.18 -11.68 3.91
N GLU A 34 -16.26 -12.08 4.80
CA GLU A 34 -16.59 -12.50 6.17
C GLU A 34 -17.18 -11.34 6.97
N ALA A 35 -16.64 -10.13 6.84
CA ALA A 35 -17.18 -8.93 7.46
C ALA A 35 -18.60 -8.60 6.94
N TYR A 36 -18.83 -8.74 5.63
CA TYR A 36 -20.16 -8.56 5.02
C TYR A 36 -21.20 -9.50 5.64
N GLU A 37 -20.85 -10.77 5.86
CA GLU A 37 -21.79 -11.72 6.48
C GLU A 37 -22.14 -11.36 7.92
N GLN A 38 -21.19 -10.78 8.68
CA GLN A 38 -21.36 -10.42 10.09
C GLN A 38 -22.00 -9.04 10.30
N GLU A 39 -21.94 -8.15 9.31
CA GLU A 39 -22.45 -6.78 9.41
C GLU A 39 -23.97 -6.76 9.66
N GLN A 40 -24.40 -5.93 10.60
CA GLN A 40 -25.80 -5.79 10.98
C GLN A 40 -26.46 -4.53 10.41
N SER A 41 -25.69 -3.49 10.11
CA SER A 41 -26.21 -2.28 9.50
C SER A 41 -26.52 -2.50 8.01
N PRO A 42 -27.79 -2.33 7.55
CA PRO A 42 -28.11 -2.49 6.14
C PRO A 42 -27.31 -1.57 5.21
N ALA A 43 -27.05 -0.34 5.63
CA ALA A 43 -26.30 0.63 4.84
C ALA A 43 -24.81 0.24 4.71
N ALA A 44 -24.19 -0.25 5.79
CA ALA A 44 -22.82 -0.72 5.77
C ALA A 44 -22.69 -2.02 4.94
N LYS A 45 -23.65 -2.92 5.09
CA LYS A 45 -23.72 -4.16 4.32
C LYS A 45 -23.82 -3.89 2.81
N GLU A 46 -24.66 -2.94 2.42
CA GLU A 46 -24.79 -2.52 1.02
C GLU A 46 -23.48 -1.92 0.49
N ALA A 47 -22.79 -1.08 1.27
CA ALA A 47 -21.50 -0.52 0.89
C ALA A 47 -20.44 -1.61 0.66
N MET A 48 -20.35 -2.61 1.54
CA MET A 48 -19.44 -3.75 1.39
C MET A 48 -19.79 -4.58 0.14
N ALA A 49 -21.09 -4.81 -0.12
CA ALA A 49 -21.54 -5.51 -1.33
C ALA A 49 -21.08 -4.79 -2.60
N GLN A 50 -21.21 -3.47 -2.65
CA GLN A 50 -20.76 -2.66 -3.79
C GLN A 50 -19.24 -2.75 -3.99
N ILE A 51 -18.45 -2.78 -2.91
CA ILE A 51 -16.99 -2.94 -3.00
C ILE A 51 -16.63 -4.32 -3.59
N LEU A 52 -17.28 -5.39 -3.13
CA LEU A 52 -17.05 -6.75 -3.64
C LEU A 52 -17.44 -6.88 -5.12
N ILE A 53 -18.58 -6.29 -5.52
CA ILE A 53 -19.03 -6.24 -6.91
C ILE A 53 -18.02 -5.47 -7.77
N ASN A 54 -17.61 -4.29 -7.30
CA ASN A 54 -16.60 -3.47 -8.00
C ASN A 54 -15.29 -4.22 -8.18
N SER A 55 -14.81 -4.89 -7.12
CA SER A 55 -13.59 -5.70 -7.18
C SER A 55 -13.65 -6.75 -8.28
N ARG A 56 -14.76 -7.48 -8.36
CA ARG A 56 -14.99 -8.48 -9.40
C ARG A 56 -15.03 -7.87 -10.81
N MET A 57 -15.79 -6.79 -10.97
CA MET A 57 -15.92 -6.10 -12.27
C MET A 57 -14.57 -5.54 -12.75
N CYS A 58 -13.75 -5.02 -11.84
CA CYS A 58 -12.43 -4.51 -12.18
C CYS A 58 -11.47 -5.62 -12.58
N ALA A 59 -11.49 -6.74 -11.87
CA ALA A 59 -10.70 -7.92 -12.20
C ALA A 59 -11.08 -8.51 -13.56
N GLU A 60 -12.38 -8.63 -13.88
CA GLU A 60 -12.88 -9.13 -15.15
C GLU A 60 -12.62 -8.16 -16.31
N GLY A 61 -12.72 -6.86 -16.06
CA GLY A 61 -12.60 -5.81 -17.08
C GLY A 61 -11.22 -5.18 -17.19
N HIS A 62 -10.26 -5.57 -16.36
CA HIS A 62 -8.91 -4.98 -16.24
C HIS A 62 -8.98 -3.45 -16.16
N ARG A 63 -9.76 -2.94 -15.21
CA ARG A 63 -9.95 -1.51 -14.98
C ARG A 63 -9.54 -1.14 -13.56
N PRO A 64 -9.02 0.08 -13.35
CA PRO A 64 -8.66 0.53 -12.00
C PRO A 64 -9.82 0.39 -11.00
N ILE A 65 -9.52 -0.17 -9.84
CA ILE A 65 -10.49 -0.42 -8.75
C ILE A 65 -11.07 0.90 -8.23
N CYS A 66 -10.27 1.96 -8.26
CA CYS A 66 -10.64 3.28 -7.76
C CYS A 66 -10.08 4.37 -8.68
N GLN A 67 -10.72 5.55 -8.69
CA GLN A 67 -10.17 6.74 -9.33
C GLN A 67 -8.91 7.28 -8.62
N ASP A 68 -8.74 6.99 -7.33
CA ASP A 68 -7.50 7.22 -6.60
C ASP A 68 -6.61 6.00 -6.75
N THR A 69 -5.72 6.04 -7.74
CA THR A 69 -4.78 4.97 -8.05
C THR A 69 -3.53 4.99 -7.16
N GLY A 70 -3.53 5.90 -6.18
CA GLY A 70 -2.66 5.88 -5.01
C GLY A 70 -1.25 6.42 -5.21
N ILE A 71 -0.60 6.65 -4.07
CA ILE A 71 0.84 6.94 -3.99
C ILE A 71 1.58 5.61 -4.11
N ALA A 72 2.52 5.52 -5.04
CA ALA A 72 3.33 4.31 -5.21
C ALA A 72 4.29 4.13 -4.02
N ILE A 73 4.17 3.01 -3.33
CA ILE A 73 5.05 2.61 -2.23
C ILE A 73 5.68 1.27 -2.60
N VAL A 74 7.00 1.17 -2.47
CA VAL A 74 7.75 -0.02 -2.82
C VAL A 74 8.69 -0.41 -1.69
N PHE A 75 8.53 -1.62 -1.18
CA PHE A 75 9.47 -2.24 -0.26
C PHE A 75 10.30 -3.27 -1.00
N ILE A 76 11.60 -3.23 -0.79
CA ILE A 76 12.58 -4.08 -1.45
C ILE A 76 13.47 -4.73 -0.41
N ASN A 77 13.40 -6.05 -0.30
CA ASN A 77 14.35 -6.86 0.43
C ASN A 77 15.42 -7.34 -0.56
N ALA A 78 16.58 -6.68 -0.57
CA ALA A 78 17.67 -6.99 -1.48
C ALA A 78 18.69 -7.91 -0.81
N GLY A 79 18.92 -9.09 -1.37
CA GLY A 79 19.93 -10.03 -0.90
C GLY A 79 21.33 -9.45 -1.05
N MET A 80 22.17 -9.62 -0.01
CA MET A 80 23.54 -9.10 0.00
C MET A 80 24.47 -9.77 -1.04
N ASP A 81 24.11 -10.96 -1.53
CA ASP A 81 24.83 -11.69 -2.56
C ASP A 81 24.27 -11.47 -3.98
N VAL A 82 23.36 -10.51 -4.15
CA VAL A 82 22.81 -10.12 -5.46
C VAL A 82 23.79 -9.22 -6.21
N ARG A 83 23.95 -9.47 -7.49
CA ARG A 83 24.62 -8.55 -8.42
C ARG A 83 23.60 -7.78 -9.25
N TRP A 84 23.74 -6.49 -9.30
CA TRP A 84 22.94 -5.62 -10.18
C TRP A 84 23.67 -5.36 -11.51
N ASP A 85 23.01 -5.64 -12.62
CA ASP A 85 23.54 -5.41 -13.97
C ASP A 85 23.13 -4.03 -14.49
N THR A 86 23.53 -3.01 -13.75
CA THR A 86 23.18 -1.61 -14.07
C THR A 86 23.99 -0.62 -13.26
N ASN A 87 24.07 0.61 -13.75
CA ASN A 87 24.57 1.78 -13.03
C ASN A 87 23.42 2.70 -12.52
N MET A 88 22.16 2.35 -12.79
CA MET A 88 21.02 3.08 -12.22
C MET A 88 20.88 2.75 -10.73
N SER A 89 20.46 3.74 -9.94
CA SER A 89 20.06 3.48 -8.56
C SER A 89 18.79 2.64 -8.52
N ILE A 90 18.55 1.96 -7.38
CA ILE A 90 17.31 1.20 -7.17
C ILE A 90 16.10 2.15 -7.25
N GLU A 91 16.20 3.34 -6.66
CA GLU A 91 15.14 4.35 -6.70
C GLU A 91 14.83 4.81 -8.12
N ASP A 92 15.84 5.02 -8.97
CA ASP A 92 15.62 5.41 -10.38
C ASP A 92 14.92 4.29 -11.16
N MET A 93 15.30 3.04 -10.92
CA MET A 93 14.65 1.89 -11.55
C MET A 93 13.19 1.74 -11.09
N VAL A 94 12.90 1.96 -9.80
CA VAL A 94 11.54 1.97 -9.27
C VAL A 94 10.73 3.09 -9.91
N ASN A 95 11.26 4.31 -9.96
CA ASN A 95 10.59 5.45 -10.57
C ASN A 95 10.31 5.21 -12.06
N GLU A 96 11.25 4.60 -12.79
CA GLU A 96 11.01 4.22 -14.19
C GLU A 96 9.87 3.20 -14.32
N GLY A 97 9.83 2.19 -13.45
CA GLY A 97 8.75 1.19 -13.44
C GLY A 97 7.40 1.82 -13.12
N VAL A 98 7.34 2.70 -12.13
CA VAL A 98 6.12 3.45 -11.77
C VAL A 98 5.67 4.34 -12.93
N ARG A 99 6.57 5.09 -13.54
CA ARG A 99 6.26 5.93 -14.70
C ARG A 99 5.63 5.11 -15.81
N ARG A 100 6.23 3.96 -16.17
CA ARG A 100 5.68 3.06 -17.20
C ARG A 100 4.29 2.57 -16.83
N ALA A 101 4.07 2.16 -15.58
CA ALA A 101 2.78 1.68 -15.12
C ALA A 101 1.69 2.76 -15.20
N TYR A 102 1.99 3.98 -14.77
CA TYR A 102 0.99 5.06 -14.71
C TYR A 102 0.76 5.76 -16.05
N THR A 103 1.64 5.61 -17.02
CA THR A 103 1.50 6.16 -18.37
C THR A 103 1.19 5.12 -19.43
N ASP A 104 0.89 3.88 -19.02
CA ASP A 104 0.48 2.82 -19.94
C ASP A 104 -0.77 3.25 -20.70
N LYS A 105 -0.77 3.03 -22.03
CA LYS A 105 -1.86 3.48 -22.89
C LYS A 105 -3.09 2.57 -22.84
N ASP A 106 -2.90 1.31 -22.53
CA ASP A 106 -3.97 0.31 -22.50
C ASP A 106 -4.70 0.32 -21.15
N ASN A 107 -4.01 0.73 -20.07
CA ASN A 107 -4.59 0.91 -18.74
C ASN A 107 -3.94 2.11 -18.03
N THR A 108 -4.28 3.31 -18.47
CA THR A 108 -3.75 4.55 -17.90
C THR A 108 -4.25 4.76 -16.48
N LEU A 109 -3.33 4.77 -15.52
CA LEU A 109 -3.61 5.07 -14.12
C LEU A 109 -3.53 6.58 -13.87
N ARG A 110 -4.34 7.06 -12.92
CA ARG A 110 -4.36 8.48 -12.58
C ARG A 110 -3.15 8.84 -11.73
N ALA A 111 -2.22 9.65 -12.25
CA ALA A 111 -1.13 10.20 -11.45
C ALA A 111 -1.69 11.19 -10.38
N SER A 112 -1.20 11.04 -9.14
CA SER A 112 -1.65 11.83 -7.99
C SER A 112 -0.51 12.59 -7.30
N ILE A 113 0.74 12.36 -7.69
CA ILE A 113 1.90 13.00 -7.07
C ILE A 113 2.04 14.44 -7.54
N LEU A 114 2.28 15.33 -6.59
CA LEU A 114 2.49 16.75 -6.83
C LEU A 114 3.96 17.11 -6.63
N ALA A 115 4.54 17.72 -7.65
CA ALA A 115 5.79 18.46 -7.49
C ALA A 115 5.49 19.77 -6.76
N ASP A 116 6.47 20.23 -5.97
CA ASP A 116 6.36 21.45 -5.18
C ASP A 116 5.07 21.51 -4.33
N PRO A 117 4.91 20.59 -3.35
CA PRO A 117 3.66 20.44 -2.60
C PRO A 117 3.31 21.65 -1.73
N ASP A 118 4.28 22.48 -1.36
CA ASP A 118 4.10 23.72 -0.61
C ASP A 118 3.87 24.94 -1.52
N GLY A 119 4.22 24.86 -2.80
CA GLY A 119 4.12 25.95 -3.77
C GLY A 119 3.10 25.69 -4.89
N ALA A 120 3.61 25.46 -6.10
CA ALA A 120 2.79 25.38 -7.31
C ALA A 120 1.88 24.14 -7.41
N ARG A 121 2.17 23.08 -6.67
CA ARG A 121 1.39 21.83 -6.60
C ARG A 121 1.08 21.23 -7.98
N THR A 122 2.07 21.25 -8.85
CA THR A 122 1.91 20.71 -10.22
C THR A 122 1.93 19.20 -10.20
N ASN A 123 0.92 18.58 -10.80
CA ASN A 123 0.88 17.12 -10.94
C ASN A 123 2.05 16.65 -11.84
N THR A 124 2.79 15.63 -11.41
CA THR A 124 3.94 15.11 -12.15
C THR A 124 3.54 14.40 -13.45
N GLY A 125 2.29 13.93 -13.53
CA GLY A 125 1.74 13.27 -14.71
C GLY A 125 2.12 11.80 -14.87
N ASP A 126 3.06 11.31 -14.08
CA ASP A 126 3.60 9.94 -14.14
C ASP A 126 3.66 9.23 -12.79
N ASN A 127 3.12 9.86 -11.76
CA ASN A 127 3.06 9.38 -10.37
C ASN A 127 4.42 9.16 -9.68
N THR A 128 5.47 9.79 -10.18
CA THR A 128 6.80 9.78 -9.55
C THR A 128 7.05 11.06 -8.74
N PRO A 129 7.95 11.02 -7.73
CA PRO A 129 8.69 9.85 -7.25
C PRO A 129 7.84 8.90 -6.43
N ALA A 130 8.18 7.62 -6.47
CA ALA A 130 7.66 6.61 -5.55
C ALA A 130 8.29 6.75 -4.16
N VAL A 131 7.61 6.26 -3.14
CA VAL A 131 8.19 6.09 -1.79
C VAL A 131 8.85 4.71 -1.74
N THR A 132 10.18 4.68 -1.78
CA THR A 132 10.96 3.45 -1.87
C THR A 132 11.69 3.17 -0.56
N HIS A 133 11.54 1.95 -0.05
CA HIS A 133 12.25 1.46 1.12
C HIS A 133 13.08 0.24 0.74
N VAL A 134 14.39 0.30 0.97
CA VAL A 134 15.32 -0.80 0.67
C VAL A 134 15.90 -1.34 1.95
N GLN A 135 15.81 -2.65 2.16
CA GLN A 135 16.44 -3.37 3.23
C GLN A 135 17.41 -4.40 2.65
N LEU A 136 18.64 -4.44 3.17
CA LEU A 136 19.59 -5.49 2.86
C LEU A 136 19.33 -6.70 3.75
N VAL A 137 19.20 -7.87 3.11
CA VAL A 137 18.94 -9.14 3.80
C VAL A 137 19.97 -10.20 3.37
N PRO A 138 20.23 -11.25 4.16
CA PRO A 138 21.07 -12.35 3.72
C PRO A 138 20.50 -13.05 2.48
N GLY A 139 21.40 -13.53 1.60
CA GLY A 139 21.03 -14.34 0.43
C GLY A 139 21.19 -13.64 -0.90
N ASP A 140 20.68 -14.27 -1.95
CA ASP A 140 20.90 -13.87 -3.35
C ASP A 140 19.59 -13.67 -4.13
N LYS A 141 18.52 -13.32 -3.42
CA LYS A 141 17.20 -13.00 -4.00
C LYS A 141 16.83 -11.53 -3.76
N VAL A 142 15.97 -11.02 -4.60
CA VAL A 142 15.30 -9.73 -4.39
C VAL A 142 13.81 -10.00 -4.27
N GLU A 143 13.23 -9.56 -3.16
CA GLU A 143 11.79 -9.55 -2.94
C GLU A 143 11.28 -8.13 -3.08
N ILE A 144 10.17 -7.97 -3.80
CA ILE A 144 9.56 -6.66 -4.06
C ILE A 144 8.11 -6.73 -3.61
N ILE A 145 7.71 -5.79 -2.76
CA ILE A 145 6.31 -5.58 -2.38
C ILE A 145 5.90 -4.20 -2.87
N VAL A 146 4.84 -4.14 -3.65
CA VAL A 146 4.30 -2.89 -4.18
C VAL A 146 2.92 -2.60 -3.58
N ALA A 147 2.68 -1.33 -3.28
CA ALA A 147 1.39 -0.86 -2.80
C ALA A 147 1.04 0.48 -3.43
N ALA A 148 -0.23 0.66 -3.76
CA ALA A 148 -0.81 1.91 -4.20
C ALA A 148 -1.70 2.46 -3.08
N LYS A 149 -1.15 3.39 -2.28
CA LYS A 149 -1.82 3.92 -1.08
C LYS A 149 -2.64 5.15 -1.42
N GLY A 150 -3.95 5.03 -1.32
CA GLY A 150 -4.87 6.15 -1.59
C GLY A 150 -4.58 7.39 -0.73
N GLY A 151 -4.65 8.57 -1.32
CA GLY A 151 -4.36 9.85 -0.64
C GLY A 151 -5.30 10.13 0.52
N GLY A 152 -6.58 9.77 0.41
CA GLY A 152 -7.56 9.90 1.48
C GLY A 152 -7.16 9.14 2.75
N SER A 153 -6.81 7.87 2.59
CA SER A 153 -6.39 7.04 3.72
C SER A 153 -4.98 7.39 4.23
N GLU A 154 -4.05 7.80 3.36
CA GLU A 154 -2.73 8.27 3.77
C GLU A 154 -2.82 9.50 4.67
N ASN A 155 -3.70 10.44 4.34
CA ASN A 155 -3.93 11.66 5.12
C ASN A 155 -4.59 11.41 6.49
N LYS A 156 -5.03 10.20 6.79
CA LYS A 156 -5.58 9.82 8.11
C LYS A 156 -4.55 9.16 9.02
N SER A 157 -3.32 8.98 8.56
CA SER A 157 -2.23 8.51 9.40
C SER A 157 -2.05 9.41 10.62
N LYS A 158 -1.88 8.80 11.79
CA LYS A 158 -1.69 9.48 13.07
C LYS A 158 -0.39 9.05 13.70
N PHE A 159 0.23 9.96 14.41
CA PHE A 159 1.40 9.71 15.22
C PHE A 159 1.23 10.36 16.60
N ALA A 160 1.69 9.72 17.66
CA ALA A 160 1.70 10.26 19.00
C ALA A 160 2.90 9.74 19.80
N MET A 161 3.39 10.58 20.71
CA MET A 161 4.31 10.19 21.77
C MET A 161 3.49 9.93 23.03
N LEU A 162 3.34 8.66 23.38
CA LEU A 162 2.60 8.24 24.57
C LEU A 162 3.53 8.14 25.77
N LEU A 163 3.00 8.45 26.97
CA LEU A 163 3.69 8.19 28.21
C LEU A 163 3.59 6.69 28.58
N PRO A 164 4.50 6.18 29.43
CA PRO A 164 4.43 4.78 29.89
C PRO A 164 3.14 4.42 30.63
N SER A 165 2.42 5.42 31.14
CA SER A 165 1.11 5.27 31.79
C SER A 165 -0.07 5.23 30.83
N ASP A 166 0.13 5.63 29.57
CA ASP A 166 -0.95 5.72 28.60
C ASP A 166 -1.28 4.34 28.01
N ASN A 167 -2.56 4.09 27.79
CA ASN A 167 -3.01 2.88 27.16
C ASN A 167 -3.09 3.07 25.65
N VAL A 168 -2.34 2.24 24.88
CA VAL A 168 -2.30 2.30 23.42
C VAL A 168 -3.67 2.01 22.82
N VAL A 169 -4.42 1.04 23.38
CA VAL A 169 -5.74 0.66 22.88
C VAL A 169 -6.74 1.81 23.03
N ASP A 170 -6.75 2.45 24.20
CA ASP A 170 -7.62 3.59 24.46
C ASP A 170 -7.30 4.74 23.52
N TRP A 171 -6.01 5.04 23.31
CA TRP A 171 -5.60 6.06 22.35
C TRP A 171 -6.09 5.75 20.94
N VAL A 172 -5.97 4.51 20.46
CA VAL A 172 -6.47 4.09 19.14
C VAL A 172 -7.98 4.26 19.04
N LEU A 173 -8.74 3.81 20.06
CA LEU A 173 -10.21 3.92 20.10
C LEU A 173 -10.67 5.39 20.07
N ASP A 174 -9.92 6.29 20.69
CA ASP A 174 -10.19 7.72 20.65
C ASP A 174 -9.87 8.34 19.27
N GLN A 175 -8.84 7.83 18.56
CA GLN A 175 -8.44 8.39 17.28
C GLN A 175 -9.32 7.93 16.11
N VAL A 176 -9.72 6.67 16.05
CA VAL A 176 -10.46 6.10 14.92
C VAL A 176 -11.75 6.89 14.59
N PRO A 177 -12.60 7.29 15.55
CA PRO A 177 -13.79 8.09 15.25
C PRO A 177 -13.48 9.46 14.64
N THR A 178 -12.27 10.02 14.93
CA THR A 178 -11.86 11.33 14.39
C THR A 178 -11.43 11.30 12.93
N MET A 179 -11.23 10.12 12.36
CA MET A 179 -10.77 9.95 10.99
C MET A 179 -11.85 10.33 9.95
N GLY A 180 -13.13 10.33 10.33
CA GLY A 180 -14.23 10.58 9.41
C GLY A 180 -14.40 9.47 8.38
N ALA A 181 -14.91 9.81 7.19
CA ALA A 181 -15.17 8.84 6.11
C ALA A 181 -14.22 8.95 4.90
N ASP A 182 -13.34 9.95 4.86
CA ASP A 182 -12.50 10.25 3.70
C ASP A 182 -11.47 9.15 3.36
N TRP A 183 -11.25 8.22 4.29
CA TRP A 183 -10.37 7.07 4.09
C TRP A 183 -11.07 5.85 3.46
N CYS A 184 -12.35 6.01 3.10
CA CYS A 184 -13.16 4.98 2.43
C CYS A 184 -13.32 3.69 3.26
N PRO A 185 -14.02 3.73 4.42
CA PRO A 185 -14.31 2.52 5.19
C PRO A 185 -15.14 1.49 4.37
N PRO A 186 -15.02 0.17 4.68
CA PRO A 186 -14.23 -0.43 5.73
C PRO A 186 -12.73 -0.44 5.39
N GLY A 187 -11.87 -0.35 6.41
CA GLY A 187 -10.43 -0.27 6.20
C GLY A 187 -9.65 -1.20 7.11
N VAL A 188 -8.37 -1.28 6.85
CA VAL A 188 -7.40 -1.99 7.68
C VAL A 188 -6.63 -0.96 8.50
N LEU A 189 -6.61 -1.16 9.81
CA LEU A 189 -5.82 -0.37 10.73
C LEU A 189 -4.52 -1.10 11.04
N SER A 190 -3.40 -0.43 10.80
CA SER A 190 -2.07 -0.95 11.13
C SER A 190 -1.37 -0.07 12.14
N LEU A 191 -0.67 -0.67 13.07
CA LEU A 191 -0.01 0.00 14.18
C LEU A 191 1.48 -0.31 14.17
N GLY A 192 2.30 0.72 14.41
CA GLY A 192 3.72 0.58 14.69
C GLY A 192 4.03 1.17 16.06
N ILE A 193 4.62 0.38 16.94
CA ILE A 193 4.85 0.76 18.34
C ILE A 193 6.34 0.64 18.66
N GLY A 194 6.89 1.70 19.23
CA GLY A 194 8.27 1.72 19.70
C GLY A 194 9.30 2.13 18.64
N GLY A 195 10.56 2.20 19.06
CA GLY A 195 11.65 2.76 18.27
C GLY A 195 11.61 4.29 18.24
N SER A 196 12.17 4.87 17.19
CA SER A 196 12.05 6.30 16.89
C SER A 196 10.74 6.59 16.12
N PRO A 197 10.28 7.86 16.02
CA PRO A 197 9.07 8.23 15.30
C PRO A 197 8.98 7.66 13.90
N GLU A 198 10.03 7.83 13.10
CA GLU A 198 10.10 7.33 11.73
C GLU A 198 10.07 5.79 11.68
N LYS A 199 10.67 5.13 12.67
CA LYS A 199 10.65 3.66 12.77
C LYS A 199 9.25 3.16 13.06
N ALA A 200 8.53 3.77 14.00
CA ALA A 200 7.15 3.40 14.33
C ALA A 200 6.22 3.60 13.11
N MET A 201 6.33 4.73 12.41
CA MET A 201 5.55 4.99 11.21
C MET A 201 5.86 4.00 10.08
N LEU A 202 7.13 3.67 9.88
CA LEU A 202 7.54 2.67 8.88
C LEU A 202 7.03 1.27 9.23
N MET A 203 7.07 0.88 10.52
CA MET A 203 6.52 -0.39 11.01
C MET A 203 5.01 -0.47 10.77
N ALA A 204 4.26 0.61 11.03
CA ALA A 204 2.84 0.69 10.72
C ALA A 204 2.58 0.52 9.22
N LYS A 205 3.39 1.17 8.37
CA LYS A 205 3.27 1.03 6.92
C LYS A 205 3.57 -0.39 6.46
N TRP A 206 4.60 -1.01 7.01
CA TRP A 206 4.97 -2.40 6.71
C TRP A 206 3.86 -3.38 7.14
N ALA A 207 3.29 -3.20 8.32
CA ALA A 207 2.22 -4.05 8.84
C ALA A 207 0.98 -4.10 7.92
N MET A 208 0.76 -3.07 7.09
CA MET A 208 -0.32 -3.10 6.08
C MET A 208 -0.03 -4.06 4.92
N MET A 209 1.21 -4.50 4.75
CA MET A 209 1.64 -5.42 3.69
C MET A 209 1.56 -6.88 4.13
N GLU A 210 1.36 -7.12 5.42
CA GLU A 210 1.20 -8.47 5.96
C GLU A 210 -0.16 -9.07 5.57
N PRO A 211 -0.25 -10.40 5.40
CA PRO A 211 -1.51 -11.06 5.09
C PRO A 211 -2.60 -10.80 6.13
N ILE A 212 -3.82 -10.56 5.67
CA ILE A 212 -4.99 -10.40 6.54
C ILE A 212 -5.49 -11.78 6.95
N ASN A 213 -5.05 -12.26 8.11
CA ASN A 213 -5.52 -13.48 8.73
C ASN A 213 -6.28 -13.15 10.02
N MET A 214 -7.60 -12.97 9.91
CA MET A 214 -8.42 -12.57 11.06
C MET A 214 -8.41 -13.59 12.19
N HIS A 215 -8.23 -14.89 11.89
CA HIS A 215 -8.13 -15.92 12.92
C HIS A 215 -6.84 -15.79 13.74
N GLU A 216 -5.71 -15.59 13.06
CA GLU A 216 -4.41 -15.39 13.71
C GLU A 216 -4.39 -14.07 14.48
N LEU A 217 -4.89 -12.98 13.89
CA LEU A 217 -4.99 -11.68 14.55
C LEU A 217 -5.84 -11.75 15.82
N CYS A 218 -6.93 -12.50 15.82
CA CYS A 218 -7.74 -12.72 17.03
C CYS A 218 -6.97 -13.47 18.12
N LEU A 219 -6.13 -14.45 17.78
CA LEU A 219 -5.35 -15.20 18.74
C LEU A 219 -4.23 -14.38 19.41
N LEU A 220 -3.74 -13.34 18.75
CA LEU A 220 -2.72 -12.44 19.29
C LEU A 220 -3.26 -11.51 20.38
N TYR A 221 -4.59 -11.37 20.52
CA TYR A 221 -5.26 -10.46 21.47
C TYR A 221 -6.05 -11.19 22.57
N THR A 222 -5.98 -12.52 22.64
CA THR A 222 -6.55 -13.34 23.71
C THR A 222 -5.49 -13.88 24.63
#